data_203391a70aa5533c6484eac46dc26810
#
_entry.id   203391a70aa5533c6484eac46dc26810
#
_cell.length_a   1.000
_cell.length_b   1.000
_cell.length_c   1.000
_cell.angle_alpha   90.00
_cell.angle_beta   90.00
_cell.angle_gamma   90.00
#
_symmetry.space_group_name_H-M   'P 1'
#
loop_
_entity.id
_entity.type
_entity.pdbx_description
1 polymer ?
#
loop_
_entity_poly.entity_id
_entity_poly.type
_entity_poly.pdbx_seq_one_letter_code
_entity_poly.pdbx_strand_id
1 'polypeptide(L)'
;MKVSLRATYGIIAAVDLALHHAEQPVCAKSIAKRQAIPARFLEQVLHAMKKAGVVTSQRGAQGGYVLSRKPSELSVADILDALEGPLLATNGEAGLKHSSSRGAKQEALLAHIWDRVKRAE
;
A
#
# COMPACT_ATOMS: atom_id res chain seq x y z
N MET A 1 -12.52 7.80 -9.65
CA MET A 1 -12.52 6.50 -8.97
C MET A 1 -12.35 6.70 -7.47
N LYS A 2 -13.09 5.95 -6.73
CA LYS A 2 -13.01 6.01 -5.28
C LYS A 2 -11.93 5.06 -4.78
N VAL A 3 -11.03 5.57 -3.98
CA VAL A 3 -10.01 4.74 -3.37
C VAL A 3 -10.64 4.01 -2.18
N SER A 4 -10.57 2.69 -2.20
CA SER A 4 -11.15 1.88 -1.14
C SER A 4 -10.36 2.01 0.15
N LEU A 5 -10.98 1.64 1.25
CA LEU A 5 -10.30 1.60 2.54
C LEU A 5 -9.12 0.63 2.47
N ARG A 6 -9.30 -0.48 1.77
CA ARG A 6 -8.26 -1.47 1.56
C ARG A 6 -7.04 -0.85 0.87
N ALA A 7 -7.28 -0.10 -0.20
CA ALA A 7 -6.20 0.56 -0.93
C ALA A 7 -5.53 1.64 -0.08
N THR A 8 -6.33 2.39 0.66
CA THR A 8 -5.82 3.41 1.56
C THR A 8 -4.87 2.80 2.59
N TYR A 9 -5.30 1.73 3.23
CA TYR A 9 -4.47 1.06 4.22
C TYR A 9 -3.23 0.45 3.58
N GLY A 10 -3.35 -0.05 2.35
CA GLY A 10 -2.20 -0.58 1.63
C GLY A 10 -1.13 0.47 1.38
N ILE A 11 -1.55 1.66 0.98
CA ILE A 11 -0.60 2.74 0.75
C ILE A 11 0.02 3.20 2.06
N ILE A 12 -0.77 3.28 3.12
CA ILE A 12 -0.24 3.64 4.44
C ILE A 12 0.80 2.61 4.89
N ALA A 13 0.51 1.33 4.69
CA ALA A 13 1.47 0.27 5.03
C ALA A 13 2.74 0.39 4.20
N ALA A 14 2.60 0.68 2.91
CA ALA A 14 3.76 0.85 2.04
C ALA A 14 4.62 2.03 2.48
N VAL A 15 3.98 3.12 2.89
CA VAL A 15 4.71 4.28 3.42
C VAL A 15 5.48 3.89 4.68
N ASP A 16 4.83 3.15 5.58
CA ASP A 16 5.47 2.70 6.81
C ASP A 16 6.70 1.85 6.48
N LEU A 17 6.55 0.90 5.56
CA LEU A 17 7.66 0.05 5.14
C LEU A 17 8.78 0.86 4.47
N ALA A 18 8.40 1.86 3.69
CA ALA A 18 9.39 2.70 3.02
C ALA A 18 10.20 3.51 4.02
N LEU A 19 9.55 4.02 5.05
CA LEU A 19 10.23 4.78 6.10
C LEU A 19 11.18 3.91 6.91
N HIS A 20 10.96 2.61 6.92
CA HIS A 20 11.82 1.67 7.65
C HIS A 20 12.63 0.79 6.69
N HIS A 21 12.83 1.27 5.48
CA HIS A 21 13.45 0.51 4.40
C HIS A 21 14.83 -0.05 4.75
N ALA A 22 15.64 0.71 5.46
CA ALA A 22 17.00 0.31 5.81
C ALA A 22 17.07 -0.58 7.05
N GLU A 23 15.95 -0.84 7.68
CA GLU A 23 15.90 -1.60 8.93
C GLU A 23 15.54 -3.05 8.69
N GLN A 24 15.46 -3.80 9.77
CA GLN A 24 14.98 -5.17 9.75
C GLN A 24 13.56 -5.22 9.20
N PRO A 25 13.12 -6.39 8.71
CA PRO A 25 11.72 -6.52 8.28
C PRO A 25 10.78 -6.02 9.36
N VAL A 26 9.69 -5.40 8.95
CA VAL A 26 8.74 -4.79 9.87
C VAL A 26 7.55 -5.73 10.04
N CYS A 27 7.24 -6.09 11.27
CA CYS A 27 6.12 -7.00 11.49
C CYS A 27 4.78 -6.25 11.37
N ALA A 28 3.76 -6.99 10.96
CA ALA A 28 2.44 -6.41 10.74
C ALA A 28 1.89 -5.75 12.01
N LYS A 29 2.14 -6.33 13.16
CA LYS A 29 1.66 -5.77 14.42
C LYS A 29 2.23 -4.38 14.68
N SER A 30 3.50 -4.18 14.34
CA SER A 30 4.13 -2.88 14.52
C SER A 30 3.50 -1.83 13.60
N ILE A 31 3.25 -2.20 12.35
CA ILE A 31 2.60 -1.30 11.41
C ILE A 31 1.19 -0.96 11.90
N ALA A 32 0.44 -1.98 12.29
CA ALA A 32 -0.93 -1.80 12.77
C ALA A 32 -0.97 -0.84 13.94
N LYS A 33 -0.05 -1.00 14.86
CA LYS A 33 0.00 -0.15 16.05
C LYS A 33 0.38 1.29 15.70
N ARG A 34 1.42 1.47 14.90
CA ARG A 34 1.87 2.82 14.51
C ARG A 34 0.82 3.56 13.71
N GLN A 35 0.16 2.86 12.80
CA GLN A 35 -0.77 3.50 11.87
C GLN A 35 -2.23 3.41 12.29
N ALA A 36 -2.48 2.82 13.46
CA ALA A 36 -3.83 2.65 14.00
C ALA A 36 -4.76 1.91 13.01
N ILE A 37 -4.25 0.84 12.41
CA ILE A 37 -4.99 -0.01 11.50
C ILE A 37 -5.34 -1.31 12.21
N PRO A 38 -6.58 -1.82 12.08
CA PRO A 38 -6.92 -3.11 12.66
C PRO A 38 -5.96 -4.19 12.14
N ALA A 39 -5.32 -4.92 13.03
CA ALA A 39 -4.27 -5.86 12.67
C ALA A 39 -4.74 -6.92 11.68
N ARG A 40 -5.94 -7.45 11.91
CA ARG A 40 -6.50 -8.49 11.03
C ARG A 40 -6.70 -7.97 9.61
N PHE A 41 -7.20 -6.76 9.50
CA PHE A 41 -7.42 -6.14 8.20
C PHE A 41 -6.08 -5.87 7.51
N LEU A 42 -5.12 -5.37 8.26
CA LEU A 42 -3.79 -5.09 7.72
C LEU A 42 -3.12 -6.36 7.19
N GLU A 43 -3.28 -7.47 7.90
CA GLU A 43 -2.70 -8.73 7.44
C GLU A 43 -3.26 -9.14 6.09
N GLN A 44 -4.56 -8.92 5.86
CA GLN A 44 -5.18 -9.22 4.57
C GLN A 44 -4.61 -8.31 3.48
N VAL A 45 -4.41 -7.05 3.81
CA VAL A 45 -3.86 -6.08 2.86
C VAL A 45 -2.42 -6.44 2.50
N LEU A 46 -1.60 -6.76 3.49
CA LEU A 46 -0.21 -7.15 3.25
C LEU A 46 -0.13 -8.45 2.46
N HIS A 47 -1.05 -9.38 2.71
CA HIS A 47 -1.09 -10.62 1.95
C HIS A 47 -1.37 -10.35 0.47
N ALA A 48 -2.31 -9.46 0.17
CA ALA A 48 -2.61 -9.08 -1.20
C ALA A 48 -1.41 -8.41 -1.86
N MET A 49 -0.72 -7.54 -1.14
CA MET A 49 0.47 -6.87 -1.65
C MET A 49 1.61 -7.86 -1.92
N LYS A 50 1.72 -8.88 -1.08
CA LYS A 50 2.71 -9.93 -1.27
C LYS A 50 2.40 -10.74 -2.53
N LYS A 51 1.16 -11.10 -2.73
CA LYS A 51 0.74 -11.83 -3.93
C LYS A 51 1.05 -11.05 -5.20
N ALA A 52 0.91 -9.76 -5.15
CA ALA A 52 1.16 -8.89 -6.29
C ALA A 52 2.64 -8.52 -6.47
N GLY A 53 3.49 -8.96 -5.55
CA GLY A 53 4.92 -8.70 -5.67
C GLY A 53 5.36 -7.33 -5.19
N VAL A 54 4.50 -6.62 -4.47
CA VAL A 54 4.83 -5.30 -3.93
C VAL A 54 5.66 -5.41 -2.66
N VAL A 55 5.39 -6.44 -1.87
CA VAL A 55 6.16 -6.70 -0.65
C VAL A 55 6.60 -8.15 -0.63
N THR A 56 7.64 -8.43 0.14
CA THR A 56 8.05 -9.79 0.44
C THR A 56 7.98 -9.99 1.93
N SER A 57 7.86 -11.23 2.38
CA SER A 57 7.79 -11.53 3.79
C SER A 57 8.95 -12.42 4.20
N GLN A 58 9.38 -12.28 5.44
CA GLN A 58 10.42 -13.11 6.01
C GLN A 58 9.88 -13.75 7.28
N ARG A 59 10.18 -15.01 7.47
CA ARG A 59 9.75 -15.76 8.63
C ARG A 59 10.74 -15.64 9.77
N GLY A 60 10.28 -16.01 10.96
CA GLY A 60 11.12 -16.08 12.14
C GLY A 60 10.75 -15.02 13.16
N ALA A 61 11.45 -15.07 14.28
CA ALA A 61 11.19 -14.17 15.41
C ALA A 61 11.38 -12.70 15.02
N GLN A 62 12.28 -12.46 14.08
CA GLN A 62 12.54 -11.11 13.60
C GLN A 62 11.99 -10.92 12.19
N GLY A 63 11.02 -11.74 11.83
CA GLY A 63 10.43 -11.66 10.50
C GLY A 63 9.45 -10.52 10.36
N GLY A 64 8.92 -10.38 9.18
CA GLY A 64 7.97 -9.32 8.87
C GLY A 64 7.93 -9.09 7.38
N TYR A 65 7.68 -7.85 6.99
CA TYR A 65 7.54 -7.47 5.59
C TYR A 65 8.55 -6.40 5.21
N VAL A 66 8.96 -6.45 3.94
CA VAL A 66 9.77 -5.38 3.35
C VAL A 66 9.21 -5.11 1.96
N LEU A 67 9.43 -3.89 1.47
CA LEU A 67 9.08 -3.59 0.09
C LEU A 67 9.98 -4.42 -0.83
N SER A 68 9.41 -4.94 -1.90
CA SER A 68 10.16 -5.77 -2.85
C SER A 68 11.09 -4.94 -3.73
N ARG A 69 10.85 -3.64 -3.83
CA ARG A 69 11.65 -2.70 -4.60
C ARG A 69 11.84 -1.43 -3.80
N LYS A 70 12.80 -0.61 -4.21
CA LYS A 70 12.99 0.69 -3.56
C LYS A 70 11.75 1.55 -3.73
N PRO A 71 11.44 2.42 -2.77
CA PRO A 71 10.29 3.32 -2.91
C PRO A 71 10.30 4.11 -4.21
N SER A 72 11.49 4.52 -4.68
CA SER A 72 11.61 5.27 -5.94
C SER A 72 11.24 4.44 -7.17
N GLU A 73 11.22 3.11 -7.03
CA GLU A 73 10.88 2.19 -8.12
C GLU A 73 9.43 1.72 -8.05
N LEU A 74 8.69 2.18 -7.07
CA LEU A 74 7.28 1.85 -6.89
C LEU A 74 6.46 3.11 -7.07
N SER A 75 5.28 2.97 -7.68
CA SER A 75 4.35 4.08 -7.78
C SER A 75 3.10 3.78 -6.98
N VAL A 76 2.32 4.82 -6.69
CA VAL A 76 1.01 4.63 -6.06
C VAL A 76 0.15 3.76 -6.95
N ALA A 77 0.25 3.93 -8.28
CA ALA A 77 -0.51 3.12 -9.22
C ALA A 77 -0.18 1.63 -9.07
N ASP A 78 1.10 1.30 -8.89
CA ASP A 78 1.51 -0.09 -8.66
C ASP A 78 0.84 -0.67 -7.43
N ILE A 79 0.79 0.11 -6.36
CA ILE A 79 0.19 -0.33 -5.10
C ILE A 79 -1.32 -0.47 -5.26
N LEU A 80 -1.96 0.50 -5.91
CA LEU A 80 -3.39 0.43 -6.15
C LEU A 80 -3.76 -0.77 -7.00
N ASP A 81 -2.97 -1.04 -8.04
CA ASP A 81 -3.19 -2.21 -8.89
C ASP A 81 -3.08 -3.52 -8.09
N ALA A 82 -2.14 -3.56 -7.16
CA ALA A 82 -1.95 -4.73 -6.32
C ALA A 82 -3.18 -5.03 -5.48
N LEU A 83 -3.84 -3.98 -5.01
CA LEU A 83 -4.95 -4.13 -4.07
C LEU A 83 -6.31 -4.18 -4.74
N GLU A 84 -6.45 -3.54 -5.87
CA GLU A 84 -7.73 -3.46 -6.57
C GLU A 84 -7.66 -4.03 -7.99
N GLY A 85 -6.47 -4.49 -8.40
CA GLY A 85 -6.16 -4.94 -9.74
C GLY A 85 -7.28 -5.57 -10.55
N PRO A 86 -7.60 -6.88 -10.34
CA PRO A 86 -8.63 -7.50 -11.15
C PRO A 86 -9.99 -6.82 -11.02
N LEU A 87 -10.34 -6.37 -9.83
CA LEU A 87 -11.60 -5.67 -9.61
C LEU A 87 -11.60 -4.34 -10.32
N LEU A 88 -10.50 -3.64 -10.23
CA LEU A 88 -10.36 -2.36 -10.92
C LEU A 88 -10.42 -2.56 -12.41
N ALA A 89 -9.74 -3.56 -12.92
CA ALA A 89 -9.75 -3.86 -14.35
C ALA A 89 -11.15 -4.27 -14.82
N THR A 90 -11.83 -5.09 -14.03
CA THR A 90 -13.16 -5.58 -14.36
C THR A 90 -14.19 -4.47 -14.29
N ASN A 91 -14.09 -3.65 -13.28
CA ASN A 91 -15.03 -2.57 -13.03
C ASN A 91 -14.49 -1.22 -13.45
N GLY A 92 -13.35 -1.25 -14.14
CA GLY A 92 -12.63 -0.04 -14.47
C GLY A 92 -13.47 0.99 -15.18
N GLU A 93 -14.21 0.55 -16.17
CA GLU A 93 -15.07 1.47 -16.92
C GLU A 93 -16.13 2.08 -16.01
N ALA A 94 -16.84 1.23 -15.29
CA ALA A 94 -17.85 1.71 -14.37
C ALA A 94 -17.24 2.55 -13.26
N GLY A 95 -16.13 2.09 -12.73
CA GLY A 95 -15.42 2.82 -11.69
C GLY A 95 -14.95 4.18 -12.18
N LEU A 96 -14.41 4.21 -13.37
CA LEU A 96 -13.95 5.47 -13.95
C LEU A 96 -15.09 6.40 -14.24
N LYS A 97 -16.20 5.87 -14.71
CA LYS A 97 -17.39 6.67 -14.97
C LYS A 97 -17.97 7.27 -13.69
N HIS A 98 -17.77 6.57 -12.59
CA HIS A 98 -18.27 7.02 -11.30
C HIS A 98 -17.20 7.71 -10.47
N SER A 99 -16.09 7.98 -11.08
CA SER A 99 -15.00 8.70 -10.44
C SER A 99 -15.52 10.04 -9.97
N SER A 100 -15.40 10.30 -8.71
CA SER A 100 -15.83 11.56 -8.16
C SER A 100 -14.61 12.44 -7.89
N SER A 101 -14.84 13.73 -7.76
CA SER A 101 -13.76 14.63 -7.38
C SER A 101 -13.16 14.22 -6.05
N ARG A 102 -13.94 13.60 -5.21
CA ARG A 102 -13.51 13.11 -3.91
C ARG A 102 -12.47 12.00 -4.07
N GLY A 103 -12.73 11.05 -4.96
CA GLY A 103 -11.79 9.98 -5.22
C GLY A 103 -10.51 10.50 -5.86
N ALA A 104 -10.64 11.43 -6.78
CA ALA A 104 -9.49 12.04 -7.45
C ALA A 104 -8.62 12.80 -6.44
N LYS A 105 -9.25 13.53 -5.52
CA LYS A 105 -8.51 14.24 -4.48
C LYS A 105 -7.77 13.29 -3.59
N GLN A 106 -8.39 12.18 -3.24
CA GLN A 106 -7.78 11.18 -2.38
C GLN A 106 -6.57 10.55 -3.06
N GLU A 107 -6.69 10.21 -4.34
CA GLU A 107 -5.59 9.66 -5.10
C GLU A 107 -4.44 10.65 -5.21
N ALA A 108 -4.76 11.92 -5.45
CA ALA A 108 -3.74 12.96 -5.54
C ALA A 108 -3.00 13.13 -4.23
N LEU A 109 -3.74 13.08 -3.11
CA LEU A 109 -3.13 13.17 -1.80
C LEU A 109 -2.17 12.02 -1.53
N LEU A 110 -2.61 10.80 -1.85
CA LEU A 110 -1.78 9.62 -1.66
C LEU A 110 -0.53 9.67 -2.52
N ALA A 111 -0.68 10.12 -3.76
CA ALA A 111 0.48 10.28 -4.66
C ALA A 111 1.46 11.30 -4.10
N HIS A 112 0.95 12.37 -3.54
CA HIS A 112 1.79 13.42 -2.95
C HIS A 112 2.58 12.87 -1.77
N ILE A 113 1.91 12.11 -0.91
CA ILE A 113 2.57 11.48 0.24
C ILE A 113 3.67 10.55 -0.23
N TRP A 114 3.37 9.74 -1.23
CA TRP A 114 4.34 8.79 -1.78
C TRP A 114 5.55 9.50 -2.39
N ASP A 115 5.32 10.61 -3.08
CA ASP A 115 6.39 11.41 -3.64
C ASP A 115 7.33 11.90 -2.55
N ARG A 116 6.78 12.31 -1.42
CA ARG A 116 7.60 12.77 -0.30
C ARG A 116 8.45 11.63 0.26
N VAL A 117 7.89 10.44 0.31
CA VAL A 117 8.62 9.26 0.76
C VAL A 117 9.79 8.97 -0.17
N LYS A 118 9.54 9.03 -1.48
CA LYS A 118 10.59 8.79 -2.47
C LYS A 118 11.74 9.80 -2.34
N ARG A 119 11.41 11.04 -2.07
CA ARG A 119 12.42 12.08 -1.93
C ARG A 119 13.24 11.94 -0.66
N ALA A 120 12.67 11.35 0.36
CA ALA A 120 13.36 11.13 1.62
C ALA A 120 14.28 9.91 1.59
N GLU A 121 14.18 9.13 0.56
CA GLU A 121 14.93 7.90 0.39
C GLU A 121 16.44 8.12 0.33
#